data_e12645f54aaefb8fd89f0a9d27613d62
#
_entry.id   e12645f54aaefb8fd89f0a9d27613d62
#
_cell.length_a   1.000
_cell.length_b   1.000
_cell.length_c   1.000
_cell.angle_alpha   90.00
_cell.angle_beta   90.00
_cell.angle_gamma   90.00
#
_symmetry.space_group_name_H-M   'P 1'
#
loop_
_entity.id
_entity.type
_entity.pdbx_description
1 polymer ?
#
loop_
_entity_poly.entity_id
_entity_poly.type
_entity_poly.pdbx_seq_one_letter_code
_entity_poly.pdbx_strand_id
1 'polypeptide(L)'
;RGPVILSWADVLKIGTAPGRNVIVHEMAHKLDMLNGDANGFPPLHRRMDRRTWSRVFAGSWDRLKDEQRDGTALPIDPYALESPAEFFAVASEQFFETPATLRQQLPDVYRQLEQFYRQHPF
;
A
#
# COMPACT_ATOMS: atom_id res chain seq x y z
N ARG A 1 18.27 14.31 -3.30
CA ARG A 1 17.69 15.34 -2.96
C ARG A 1 16.85 15.20 -1.69
N GLY A 2 16.45 16.20 -1.12
CA GLY A 2 15.77 16.13 0.16
C GLY A 2 14.44 15.38 0.11
N PRO A 3 13.86 15.13 1.26
CA PRO A 3 12.58 14.46 1.33
C PRO A 3 11.48 15.33 0.72
N VAL A 4 10.42 14.69 0.32
CA VAL A 4 9.23 15.39 -0.12
C VAL A 4 8.59 16.00 1.13
N ILE A 5 8.35 17.30 1.08
CA ILE A 5 7.76 17.99 2.23
C ILE A 5 6.32 18.31 1.90
N LEU A 6 5.45 17.37 2.22
CA LEU A 6 4.01 17.52 2.06
C LEU A 6 3.34 17.04 3.35
N SER A 7 2.31 17.77 3.76
CA SER A 7 1.50 17.27 4.87
C SER A 7 0.59 16.17 4.33
N TRP A 8 0.22 15.24 5.20
CA TRP A 8 -0.72 14.20 4.80
C TRP A 8 -2.05 14.79 4.36
N ALA A 9 -2.46 15.91 4.96
CA ALA A 9 -3.69 16.56 4.56
C ALA A 9 -3.61 17.05 3.12
N ASP A 10 -2.46 17.62 2.71
CA ASP A 10 -2.27 18.09 1.34
C ASP A 10 -2.27 16.90 0.36
N VAL A 11 -1.60 15.82 0.73
CA VAL A 11 -1.56 14.61 -0.08
C VAL A 11 -2.96 14.09 -0.35
N LEU A 12 -3.79 14.05 0.68
CA LEU A 12 -5.15 13.54 0.56
C LEU A 12 -6.03 14.39 -0.33
N LYS A 13 -5.71 15.67 -0.51
CA LYS A 13 -6.50 16.57 -1.36
C LYS A 13 -6.17 16.45 -2.84
N ILE A 14 -5.07 15.80 -3.18
CA ILE A 14 -4.57 15.74 -4.56
C ILE A 14 -5.19 14.60 -5.34
N GLY A 15 -5.76 13.63 -4.67
CA GLY A 15 -6.33 12.47 -5.34
C GLY A 15 -7.38 12.86 -6.37
N THR A 16 -7.40 12.16 -7.50
CA THR A 16 -8.30 12.47 -8.61
C THR A 16 -9.55 11.60 -8.62
N ALA A 17 -9.42 10.33 -8.24
CA ALA A 17 -10.54 9.40 -8.21
C ALA A 17 -10.46 8.61 -6.91
N PRO A 18 -11.60 8.07 -6.43
CA PRO A 18 -11.57 7.28 -5.20
C PRO A 18 -10.55 6.15 -5.31
N GLY A 19 -9.68 6.03 -4.32
CA GLY A 19 -8.65 5.02 -4.28
C GLY A 19 -7.44 5.29 -5.15
N ARG A 20 -7.40 6.43 -5.83
CA ARG A 20 -6.28 6.79 -6.71
C ARG A 20 -5.64 8.07 -6.23
N ASN A 21 -4.35 8.05 -6.03
CA ASN A 21 -3.59 9.23 -5.64
C ASN A 21 -2.14 9.05 -6.12
N VAL A 22 -1.85 9.69 -7.24
CA VAL A 22 -0.54 9.57 -7.89
C VAL A 22 0.59 10.02 -6.96
N ILE A 23 0.33 11.05 -6.14
CA ILE A 23 1.34 11.54 -5.22
C ILE A 23 1.68 10.49 -4.16
N VAL A 24 0.65 9.85 -3.59
CA VAL A 24 0.88 8.77 -2.62
C VAL A 24 1.60 7.60 -3.29
N HIS A 25 1.20 7.27 -4.51
CA HIS A 25 1.80 6.17 -5.26
C HIS A 25 3.31 6.39 -5.43
N GLU A 26 3.68 7.57 -5.89
CA GLU A 26 5.09 7.90 -6.10
C GLU A 26 5.85 7.96 -4.78
N MET A 27 5.21 8.49 -3.74
CA MET A 27 5.83 8.54 -2.43
C MET A 27 6.11 7.14 -1.89
N ALA A 28 5.14 6.22 -2.08
CA ALA A 28 5.31 4.84 -1.63
C ALA A 28 6.49 4.18 -2.33
N HIS A 29 6.64 4.40 -3.64
CA HIS A 29 7.80 3.88 -4.36
C HIS A 29 9.11 4.44 -3.83
N LYS A 30 9.15 5.73 -3.51
CA LYS A 30 10.36 6.33 -2.93
C LYS A 30 10.70 5.74 -1.59
N LEU A 31 9.70 5.50 -0.74
CA LEU A 31 9.92 4.85 0.55
C LEU A 31 10.44 3.43 0.37
N ASP A 32 9.87 2.70 -0.58
CA ASP A 32 10.29 1.34 -0.89
C ASP A 32 11.74 1.31 -1.36
N MET A 33 12.15 2.32 -2.12
CA MET A 33 13.50 2.38 -2.68
C MET A 33 14.57 2.77 -1.66
N LEU A 34 14.21 3.12 -0.43
CA LEU A 34 15.21 3.43 0.57
C LEU A 34 16.06 2.22 0.95
N ASN A 35 15.58 1.02 0.67
CA ASN A 35 16.34 -0.22 0.90
C ASN A 35 17.03 -0.74 -0.36
N GLY A 36 17.01 0.02 -1.46
CA GLY A 36 17.51 -0.43 -2.75
C GLY A 36 16.40 -0.37 -3.78
N ASP A 37 16.30 -1.40 -4.63
CA ASP A 37 15.25 -1.43 -5.63
C ASP A 37 13.88 -1.59 -4.98
N ALA A 38 12.86 -0.97 -5.58
CA ALA A 38 11.50 -1.10 -5.10
C ALA A 38 11.04 -2.56 -5.24
N ASN A 39 10.64 -3.15 -4.13
CA ASN A 39 10.26 -4.56 -4.11
C ASN A 39 9.08 -4.86 -3.18
N GLY A 40 8.39 -3.81 -2.71
CA GLY A 40 7.27 -3.97 -1.79
C GLY A 40 7.70 -4.21 -0.35
N PHE A 41 8.97 -3.97 -0.05
CA PHE A 41 9.49 -4.17 1.29
C PHE A 41 10.29 -2.94 1.73
N PRO A 42 9.59 -1.87 2.12
CA PRO A 42 10.26 -0.65 2.58
C PRO A 42 10.94 -0.87 3.94
N PRO A 43 11.81 0.05 4.37
CA PRO A 43 12.44 -0.08 5.67
C PRO A 43 11.40 0.05 6.79
N LEU A 44 11.19 -1.04 7.52
CA LEU A 44 10.18 -1.09 8.57
C LEU A 44 10.73 -0.50 9.86
N HIS A 45 9.80 -0.03 10.72
CA HIS A 45 10.19 0.43 12.05
C HIS A 45 10.68 -0.75 12.88
N ARG A 46 11.49 -0.46 13.90
CA ARG A 46 12.04 -1.50 14.76
C ARG A 46 10.99 -2.38 15.41
N ARG A 47 9.82 -1.81 15.70
CA ARG A 47 8.75 -2.56 16.36
C ARG A 47 7.95 -3.43 15.43
N MET A 48 8.14 -3.25 14.12
CA MET A 48 7.43 -4.05 13.14
C MET A 48 8.18 -5.33 12.87
N ASP A 49 7.43 -6.41 12.67
CA ASP A 49 8.02 -7.71 12.38
C ASP A 49 8.10 -7.93 10.88
N ARG A 50 9.32 -8.15 10.39
CA ARG A 50 9.58 -8.35 8.96
C ARG A 50 8.86 -9.59 8.44
N ARG A 51 8.81 -10.66 9.22
CA ARG A 51 8.15 -11.90 8.81
C ARG A 51 6.65 -11.68 8.68
N THR A 52 6.07 -10.93 9.60
CA THR A 52 4.63 -10.64 9.53
C THR A 52 4.32 -9.83 8.28
N TRP A 53 5.11 -8.80 8.01
CA TRP A 53 4.93 -8.01 6.78
C TRP A 53 4.97 -8.90 5.55
N SER A 54 6.02 -9.72 5.43
CA SER A 54 6.18 -10.59 4.27
C SER A 54 5.03 -11.57 4.14
N ARG A 55 4.63 -12.20 5.25
CA ARG A 55 3.53 -13.16 5.24
C ARG A 55 2.22 -12.50 4.81
N VAL A 56 1.94 -11.33 5.35
CA VAL A 56 0.69 -10.63 5.06
C VAL A 56 0.65 -10.20 3.60
N PHE A 57 1.72 -9.58 3.11
CA PHE A 57 1.73 -9.07 1.73
C PHE A 57 1.79 -10.22 0.72
N ALA A 58 2.61 -11.24 0.96
CA ALA A 58 2.68 -12.39 0.05
C ALA A 58 1.39 -13.19 0.06
N GLY A 59 0.80 -13.40 1.23
CA GLY A 59 -0.46 -14.15 1.32
C GLY A 59 -1.61 -13.42 0.64
N SER A 60 -1.69 -12.10 0.81
CA SER A 60 -2.70 -11.31 0.14
C SER A 60 -2.50 -11.29 -1.37
N TRP A 61 -1.24 -11.18 -1.81
CA TRP A 61 -0.89 -11.26 -3.22
C TRP A 61 -1.38 -12.56 -3.84
N ASP A 62 -1.06 -13.69 -3.20
CA ASP A 62 -1.45 -15.00 -3.72
C ASP A 62 -2.96 -15.14 -3.80
N ARG A 63 -3.67 -14.69 -2.77
CA ARG A 63 -5.12 -14.74 -2.76
C ARG A 63 -5.72 -13.89 -3.88
N LEU A 64 -5.19 -12.68 -4.07
CA LEU A 64 -5.69 -11.78 -5.11
C LEU A 64 -5.40 -12.32 -6.50
N LYS A 65 -4.24 -12.95 -6.69
CA LYS A 65 -3.92 -13.61 -7.94
C LYS A 65 -4.90 -14.73 -8.26
N ASP A 66 -5.28 -15.52 -7.25
CA ASP A 66 -6.26 -16.58 -7.42
C ASP A 66 -7.63 -16.00 -7.79
N GLU A 67 -8.04 -14.93 -7.11
CA GLU A 67 -9.31 -14.26 -7.42
C GLU A 67 -9.31 -13.71 -8.84
N GLN A 68 -8.20 -13.12 -9.27
CA GLN A 68 -8.08 -12.60 -10.61
C GLN A 68 -8.21 -13.71 -11.65
N ARG A 69 -7.54 -14.84 -11.40
CA ARG A 69 -7.60 -16.00 -12.30
C ARG A 69 -9.01 -16.56 -12.40
N ASP A 70 -9.74 -16.54 -11.29
CA ASP A 70 -11.10 -17.06 -11.24
C ASP A 70 -12.14 -16.08 -11.80
N GLY A 71 -11.72 -14.88 -12.20
CA GLY A 71 -12.63 -13.89 -12.72
C GLY A 71 -13.41 -13.13 -11.64
N THR A 72 -13.04 -13.29 -10.38
CA THR A 72 -13.69 -12.59 -9.28
C THR A 72 -13.24 -11.12 -9.29
N ALA A 73 -14.17 -10.22 -9.03
CA ALA A 73 -13.86 -8.80 -8.96
C ALA A 73 -12.88 -8.55 -7.80
N LEU A 74 -11.83 -7.79 -8.07
CA LEU A 74 -10.81 -7.52 -7.06
C LEU A 74 -11.19 -6.32 -6.21
N PRO A 75 -10.84 -6.35 -4.91
CA PRO A 75 -11.08 -5.20 -4.03
C PRO A 75 -10.05 -4.08 -4.21
N ILE A 76 -9.10 -4.26 -5.09
CA ILE A 76 -8.00 -3.34 -5.31
C ILE A 76 -7.76 -3.23 -6.83
N ASP A 77 -7.17 -2.11 -7.26
CA ASP A 77 -6.83 -1.95 -8.67
C ASP A 77 -5.93 -3.11 -9.12
N PRO A 78 -6.29 -3.80 -10.21
CA PRO A 78 -5.48 -4.92 -10.69
C PRO A 78 -4.01 -4.57 -10.97
N TYR A 79 -3.70 -3.31 -11.18
CA TYR A 79 -2.31 -2.89 -11.36
C TYR A 79 -1.45 -3.28 -10.17
N ALA A 80 -2.07 -3.44 -8.98
CA ALA A 80 -1.37 -3.90 -7.79
C ALA A 80 -0.69 -5.25 -8.00
N LEU A 81 -1.19 -6.05 -8.95
CA LEU A 81 -0.67 -7.39 -9.17
C LEU A 81 0.44 -7.45 -10.23
N GLU A 82 0.88 -6.29 -10.73
CA GLU A 82 2.00 -6.24 -11.66
C GLU A 82 3.32 -6.62 -11.00
N SER A 83 3.50 -6.20 -9.75
CA SER A 83 4.71 -6.53 -8.99
C SER A 83 4.45 -6.25 -7.51
N PRO A 84 5.25 -6.84 -6.61
CA PRO A 84 5.15 -6.50 -5.19
C PRO A 84 5.34 -5.02 -4.91
N ALA A 85 6.19 -4.33 -5.69
CA ALA A 85 6.37 -2.89 -5.53
C ALA A 85 5.09 -2.15 -5.87
N GLU A 86 4.39 -2.55 -6.92
CA GLU A 86 3.13 -1.92 -7.28
C GLU A 86 2.04 -2.25 -6.26
N PHE A 87 2.05 -3.46 -5.72
CA PHE A 87 1.08 -3.82 -4.70
C PHE A 87 1.22 -2.88 -3.49
N PHE A 88 2.43 -2.68 -3.01
CA PHE A 88 2.65 -1.77 -1.90
C PHE A 88 2.18 -0.35 -2.24
N ALA A 89 2.50 0.14 -3.44
CA ALA A 89 2.13 1.48 -3.84
C ALA A 89 0.62 1.66 -3.97
N VAL A 90 -0.05 0.71 -4.63
CA VAL A 90 -1.50 0.79 -4.81
C VAL A 90 -2.23 0.62 -3.49
N ALA A 91 -1.77 -0.30 -2.65
CA ALA A 91 -2.36 -0.47 -1.33
C ALA A 91 -2.20 0.81 -0.49
N SER A 92 -1.05 1.49 -0.63
CA SER A 92 -0.82 2.76 0.06
C SER A 92 -1.79 3.83 -0.40
N GLU A 93 -2.07 3.90 -1.71
CA GLU A 93 -3.07 4.84 -2.23
C GLU A 93 -4.42 4.58 -1.56
N GLN A 94 -4.85 3.32 -1.51
CA GLN A 94 -6.12 2.97 -0.89
C GLN A 94 -6.12 3.27 0.60
N PHE A 95 -5.00 3.03 1.26
CA PHE A 95 -4.89 3.31 2.69
C PHE A 95 -5.24 4.77 3.00
N PHE A 96 -4.78 5.69 2.16
CA PHE A 96 -5.03 7.11 2.39
C PHE A 96 -6.33 7.60 1.75
N GLU A 97 -6.75 7.05 0.62
CA GLU A 97 -7.91 7.55 -0.11
C GLU A 97 -9.22 6.85 0.24
N THR A 98 -9.17 5.53 0.43
CA THR A 98 -10.35 4.75 0.78
C THR A 98 -10.03 3.75 1.88
N PRO A 99 -9.62 4.26 3.06
CA PRO A 99 -9.15 3.38 4.13
C PRO A 99 -10.21 2.40 4.63
N ALA A 100 -11.47 2.79 4.65
CA ALA A 100 -12.54 1.90 5.11
C ALA A 100 -12.65 0.68 4.20
N THR A 101 -12.55 0.89 2.89
CA THR A 101 -12.61 -0.21 1.93
C THR A 101 -11.42 -1.14 2.11
N LEU A 102 -10.22 -0.56 2.23
CA LEU A 102 -9.03 -1.38 2.43
C LEU A 102 -9.12 -2.18 3.72
N ARG A 103 -9.55 -1.54 4.80
CA ARG A 103 -9.69 -2.21 6.08
C ARG A 103 -10.69 -3.35 6.01
N GLN A 104 -11.80 -3.17 5.30
CA GLN A 104 -12.82 -4.19 5.18
C GLN A 104 -12.35 -5.35 4.31
N GLN A 105 -11.71 -5.05 3.19
CA GLN A 105 -11.36 -6.05 2.19
C GLN A 105 -10.01 -6.74 2.45
N LEU A 106 -9.05 -5.99 2.97
CA LEU A 106 -7.69 -6.49 3.23
C LEU A 106 -7.24 -6.02 4.63
N PRO A 107 -7.90 -6.51 5.67
CA PRO A 107 -7.64 -5.99 7.03
C PRO A 107 -6.20 -6.18 7.50
N ASP A 108 -5.55 -7.26 7.09
CA ASP A 108 -4.16 -7.49 7.51
C ASP A 108 -3.21 -6.51 6.83
N VAL A 109 -3.43 -6.23 5.55
CA VAL A 109 -2.65 -5.23 4.83
C VAL A 109 -2.88 -3.87 5.45
N TYR A 110 -4.14 -3.54 5.75
CA TYR A 110 -4.46 -2.27 6.39
C TYR A 110 -3.67 -2.10 7.69
N ARG A 111 -3.64 -3.13 8.52
CA ARG A 111 -2.93 -3.05 9.80
C ARG A 111 -1.43 -2.85 9.62
N GLN A 112 -0.83 -3.50 8.64
CA GLN A 112 0.58 -3.31 8.37
C GLN A 112 0.87 -1.88 7.92
N LEU A 113 0.03 -1.33 7.05
CA LEU A 113 0.21 0.03 6.57
C LEU A 113 -0.04 1.05 7.69
N GLU A 114 -1.01 0.77 8.56
CA GLU A 114 -1.27 1.62 9.72
C GLU A 114 -0.04 1.72 10.61
N GLN A 115 0.61 0.61 10.86
CA GLN A 115 1.83 0.58 11.66
C GLN A 115 2.98 1.27 10.93
N PHE A 116 3.11 1.01 9.64
CA PHE A 116 4.20 1.57 8.86
C PHE A 116 4.11 3.09 8.77
N TYR A 117 2.95 3.59 8.42
CA TYR A 117 2.74 5.03 8.28
C TYR A 117 2.46 5.72 9.60
N ARG A 118 2.17 4.96 10.65
CA ARG A 118 1.80 5.49 11.98
C ARG A 118 0.62 6.43 11.87
N GLN A 119 -0.37 6.06 11.05
CA GLN A 119 -1.57 6.84 10.80
C GLN A 119 -2.79 5.98 11.00
N HIS A 120 -3.90 6.61 11.36
CA HIS A 120 -5.20 5.95 11.49
C HIS A 120 -6.19 6.73 10.62
N PRO A 121 -6.11 6.61 9.28
CA PRO A 121 -6.94 7.44 8.40
C PRO A 121 -8.42 7.09 8.43
N PHE A 122 -8.79 5.98 9.09
CA PHE A 122 -10.18 5.56 9.17
C PHE A 122 -10.71 5.66 10.59
#